data_0dbf7a205687539965a0b7f8747dee0f
#
_entry.id   0dbf7a205687539965a0b7f8747dee0f
#
_cell.length_a   1.000
_cell.length_b   1.000
_cell.length_c   1.000
_cell.angle_alpha   90.00
_cell.angle_beta   90.00
_cell.angle_gamma   90.00
#
_symmetry.space_group_name_H-M   'P 1'
#
loop_
_entity.id
_entity.type
_entity.pdbx_description
1 polymer ?
#
loop_
_entity_poly.entity_id
_entity_poly.type
_entity_poly.pdbx_seq_one_letter_code
_entity_poly.pdbx_strand_id
1 'polypeptide(L)'
;MSPRDFHAPVWFVAALIPMVASQMLRLQQSDPAIWIFWDYAGRLGTLAMLAAIPSIRTVAFRWEKLQIALWEVALWIGGLVLADHYLGGWIRRAINAALPATVLGTYPQLSGWLYFVDVVFGIALVAYSEEIVFRRCARHIFKIYFGDGYGLVIITSLLFGAYHWWTGLGNIVEAAMMGVLLMLFLQRSRQGRLASAQYA
;
A
#
# COMPACT_ATOMS: atom_id res chain seq x y z
N MET A 1 18.28 -19.82 -7.41
CA MET A 1 17.63 -19.34 -6.17
C MET A 1 18.53 -19.72 -5.01
N SER A 2 19.01 -18.76 -4.23
CA SER A 2 19.76 -19.07 -3.03
C SER A 2 18.82 -19.57 -1.92
N PRO A 3 19.29 -20.41 -0.95
CA PRO A 3 18.46 -20.81 0.19
C PRO A 3 17.86 -19.63 0.96
N ARG A 4 18.47 -18.45 0.87
CA ARG A 4 17.98 -17.21 1.49
C ARG A 4 16.72 -16.65 0.83
N ASP A 5 16.52 -16.92 -0.46
CA ASP A 5 15.36 -16.43 -1.21
C ASP A 5 14.08 -17.22 -0.90
N PHE A 6 14.23 -18.49 -0.48
CA PHE A 6 13.11 -19.37 -0.16
C PHE A 6 12.33 -18.92 1.09
N HIS A 7 12.99 -18.29 2.05
CA HIS A 7 12.35 -17.82 3.29
C HIS A 7 11.79 -16.39 3.20
N ALA A 8 12.05 -15.66 2.12
CA ALA A 8 11.59 -14.26 1.97
C ALA A 8 10.05 -14.11 2.10
N PRO A 9 9.20 -14.98 1.52
CA PRO A 9 7.75 -14.89 1.70
C PRO A 9 7.32 -15.06 3.16
N VAL A 10 7.93 -15.97 3.89
CA VAL A 10 7.60 -16.23 5.31
C VAL A 10 7.94 -15.00 6.16
N TRP A 11 9.12 -14.43 5.97
CA TRP A 11 9.54 -13.22 6.68
C TRP A 11 8.69 -12.01 6.32
N PHE A 12 8.26 -11.91 5.06
CA PHE A 12 7.35 -10.85 4.64
C PHE A 12 5.99 -10.96 5.33
N VAL A 13 5.40 -12.17 5.36
CA VAL A 13 4.14 -12.41 6.07
C VAL A 13 4.29 -12.09 7.56
N ALA A 14 5.38 -12.54 8.20
CA ALA A 14 5.67 -12.22 9.59
C ALA A 14 5.77 -10.69 9.83
N ALA A 15 6.42 -9.96 8.92
CA ALA A 15 6.54 -8.50 9.01
C ALA A 15 5.20 -7.76 8.83
N LEU A 16 4.18 -8.38 8.21
CA LEU A 16 2.82 -7.82 8.10
C LEU A 16 2.00 -7.96 9.38
N ILE A 17 2.38 -8.87 10.28
CA ILE A 17 1.59 -9.15 11.50
C ILE A 17 1.27 -7.89 12.31
N PRO A 18 2.21 -6.97 12.61
CA PRO A 18 1.88 -5.76 13.36
C PRO A 18 0.82 -4.91 12.68
N MET A 19 0.91 -4.76 11.36
CA MET A 19 0.01 -3.92 10.56
C MET A 19 -1.40 -4.55 10.48
N VAL A 20 -1.51 -5.87 10.39
CA VAL A 20 -2.80 -6.59 10.38
C VAL A 20 -3.39 -6.67 11.80
N ALA A 21 -2.57 -6.99 12.81
CA ALA A 21 -3.03 -7.06 14.19
C ALA A 21 -3.56 -5.70 14.69
N SER A 22 -2.89 -4.61 14.31
CA SER A 22 -3.35 -3.27 14.67
C SER A 22 -4.72 -2.94 14.07
N GLN A 23 -5.07 -3.48 12.90
CA GLN A 23 -6.42 -3.33 12.33
C GLN A 23 -7.48 -3.98 13.24
N MET A 24 -7.20 -5.16 13.76
CA MET A 24 -8.11 -5.85 14.69
C MET A 24 -8.28 -5.08 16.00
N LEU A 25 -7.17 -4.54 16.53
CA LEU A 25 -7.19 -3.78 17.79
C LEU A 25 -7.94 -2.46 17.64
N ARG A 26 -7.72 -1.71 16.56
CA ARG A 26 -8.37 -0.42 16.33
C ARG A 26 -9.87 -0.54 16.05
N LEU A 27 -10.35 -1.64 15.44
CA LEU A 27 -11.77 -1.88 15.23
C LEU A 27 -12.57 -2.00 16.54
N GLN A 28 -11.90 -2.29 17.65
CA GLN A 28 -12.52 -2.38 18.97
C GLN A 28 -12.49 -1.05 19.73
N GLN A 29 -11.90 0.01 19.14
CA GLN A 29 -11.74 1.30 19.82
C GLN A 29 -12.79 2.31 19.37
N SER A 30 -13.42 2.95 20.33
CA SER A 30 -14.31 4.10 20.11
C SER A 30 -13.59 5.44 20.26
N ASP A 31 -12.45 5.48 20.98
CA ASP A 31 -11.64 6.68 21.18
C ASP A 31 -10.75 6.91 19.93
N PRO A 32 -10.89 8.05 19.23
CA PRO A 32 -10.09 8.37 18.06
C PRO A 32 -8.58 8.41 18.31
N ALA A 33 -8.13 8.83 19.50
CA ALA A 33 -6.71 8.89 19.82
C ALA A 33 -6.11 7.49 19.98
N ILE A 34 -6.83 6.58 20.64
CA ILE A 34 -6.41 5.18 20.80
C ILE A 34 -6.47 4.46 19.44
N TRP A 35 -7.46 4.77 18.61
CA TRP A 35 -7.58 4.24 17.26
C TRP A 35 -6.34 4.60 16.40
N ILE A 36 -5.96 5.89 16.38
CA ILE A 36 -4.78 6.37 15.65
C ILE A 36 -3.49 5.76 16.22
N PHE A 37 -3.38 5.68 17.55
CA PHE A 37 -2.23 5.05 18.18
C PHE A 37 -2.00 3.63 17.64
N TRP A 38 -3.03 2.80 17.54
CA TRP A 38 -2.90 1.44 17.01
C TRP A 38 -2.57 1.43 15.52
N ASP A 39 -3.15 2.35 14.72
CA ASP A 39 -2.80 2.46 13.29
C ASP A 39 -1.31 2.76 13.11
N TYR A 40 -0.80 3.75 13.82
CA TYR A 40 0.62 4.14 13.74
C TYR A 40 1.54 3.05 14.32
N ALA A 41 1.20 2.48 15.45
CA ALA A 41 1.98 1.42 16.08
C ALA A 41 2.12 0.20 15.16
N GLY A 42 1.05 -0.21 14.49
CA GLY A 42 1.08 -1.30 13.51
C GLY A 42 1.97 -1.01 12.32
N ARG A 43 1.87 0.19 11.75
CA ARG A 43 2.70 0.61 10.61
C ARG A 43 4.17 0.73 10.99
N LEU A 44 4.49 1.39 12.10
CA LEU A 44 5.86 1.50 12.61
C LEU A 44 6.44 0.14 12.99
N GLY A 45 5.65 -0.74 13.60
CA GLY A 45 6.03 -2.11 13.92
C GLY A 45 6.39 -2.91 12.67
N THR A 46 5.57 -2.83 11.62
CA THR A 46 5.86 -3.45 10.33
C THR A 46 7.15 -2.90 9.70
N LEU A 47 7.32 -1.57 9.67
CA LEU A 47 8.53 -0.95 9.15
C LEU A 47 9.78 -1.35 9.95
N ALA A 48 9.68 -1.43 11.28
CA ALA A 48 10.75 -1.88 12.15
C ALA A 48 11.12 -3.35 11.88
N MET A 49 10.14 -4.24 11.71
CA MET A 49 10.39 -5.64 11.36
C MET A 49 11.05 -5.77 9.98
N LEU A 50 10.58 -5.04 8.97
CA LEU A 50 11.21 -5.01 7.63
C LEU A 50 12.66 -4.49 7.70
N ALA A 51 12.94 -3.51 8.57
CA ALA A 51 14.29 -2.99 8.79
C ALA A 51 15.20 -4.00 9.52
N ALA A 52 14.63 -4.81 10.41
CA ALA A 52 15.37 -5.82 11.17
C ALA A 52 15.73 -7.06 10.33
N ILE A 53 15.00 -7.35 9.24
CA ILE A 53 15.22 -8.52 8.39
C ILE A 53 16.23 -8.19 7.28
N PRO A 54 17.49 -8.69 7.33
CA PRO A 54 18.54 -8.26 6.39
C PRO A 54 18.21 -8.53 4.91
N SER A 55 17.51 -9.65 4.61
CA SER A 55 17.14 -10.04 3.25
C SER A 55 16.11 -9.10 2.60
N ILE A 56 15.27 -8.46 3.40
CA ILE A 56 14.20 -7.58 2.93
C ILE A 56 14.58 -6.11 3.08
N ARG A 57 15.37 -5.77 4.10
CA ARG A 57 15.77 -4.39 4.42
C ARG A 57 16.30 -3.61 3.22
N THR A 58 17.20 -4.21 2.46
CA THR A 58 17.82 -3.57 1.29
C THR A 58 16.81 -3.28 0.18
N VAL A 59 15.77 -4.09 0.04
CA VAL A 59 14.68 -3.89 -0.92
C VAL A 59 13.69 -2.84 -0.39
N ALA A 60 13.31 -2.96 0.88
CA ALA A 60 12.34 -2.08 1.52
C ALA A 60 12.78 -0.61 1.51
N PHE A 61 14.04 -0.34 1.88
CA PHE A 61 14.53 1.02 2.13
C PHE A 61 15.49 1.53 1.05
N ARG A 62 15.60 0.85 -0.08
CA ARG A 62 16.42 1.33 -1.21
C ARG A 62 15.77 2.53 -1.87
N TRP A 63 16.47 3.68 -1.89
CA TRP A 63 16.02 4.84 -2.65
C TRP A 63 16.23 4.59 -4.15
N GLU A 64 15.14 4.67 -4.90
CA GLU A 64 15.18 4.66 -6.36
C GLU A 64 14.79 6.04 -6.85
N LYS A 65 15.64 6.63 -7.70
CA LYS A 65 15.33 7.91 -8.34
C LYS A 65 14.21 7.69 -9.38
N LEU A 66 13.22 8.56 -9.37
CA LEU A 66 12.23 8.61 -10.44
C LEU A 66 12.92 8.97 -11.76
N GLN A 67 12.58 8.25 -12.82
CA GLN A 67 13.18 8.41 -14.15
C GLN A 67 12.18 8.96 -15.17
N ILE A 68 11.21 9.74 -14.70
CA ILE A 68 10.17 10.38 -15.49
C ILE A 68 10.18 11.88 -15.22
N ALA A 69 9.68 12.65 -16.15
CA ALA A 69 9.60 14.10 -16.03
C ALA A 69 8.57 14.51 -14.97
N LEU A 70 8.79 15.64 -14.29
CA LEU A 70 7.88 16.14 -13.24
C LEU A 70 6.45 16.36 -13.74
N TRP A 71 6.27 16.82 -14.99
CA TRP A 71 4.94 16.98 -15.59
C TRP A 71 4.22 15.63 -15.75
N GLU A 72 4.97 14.54 -16.09
CA GLU A 72 4.42 13.19 -16.17
C GLU A 72 3.98 12.69 -14.78
N VAL A 73 4.77 12.98 -13.74
CA VAL A 73 4.36 12.73 -12.33
C VAL A 73 3.07 13.47 -12.01
N ALA A 74 2.97 14.75 -12.38
CA ALA A 74 1.77 15.55 -12.14
C ALA A 74 0.54 14.98 -12.87
N LEU A 75 0.69 14.52 -14.11
CA LEU A 75 -0.39 13.84 -14.85
C LEU A 75 -0.84 12.55 -14.17
N TRP A 76 0.12 11.73 -13.68
CA TRP A 76 -0.22 10.52 -12.94
C TRP A 76 -0.94 10.83 -11.65
N ILE A 77 -0.50 11.82 -10.87
CA ILE A 77 -1.18 12.25 -9.64
C ILE A 77 -2.59 12.74 -9.97
N GLY A 78 -2.75 13.60 -10.95
CA GLY A 78 -4.07 14.08 -11.40
C GLY A 78 -4.97 12.93 -11.84
N GLY A 79 -4.46 12.00 -12.64
CA GLY A 79 -5.18 10.82 -13.10
C GLY A 79 -5.60 9.90 -11.94
N LEU A 80 -4.73 9.68 -10.96
CA LEU A 80 -5.03 8.90 -9.76
C LEU A 80 -6.13 9.55 -8.92
N VAL A 81 -6.05 10.86 -8.69
CA VAL A 81 -7.08 11.62 -7.94
C VAL A 81 -8.42 11.56 -8.65
N LEU A 82 -8.44 11.73 -9.97
CA LEU A 82 -9.68 11.62 -10.76
C LEU A 82 -10.25 10.20 -10.74
N ALA A 83 -9.39 9.19 -10.89
CA ALA A 83 -9.80 7.78 -10.84
C ALA A 83 -10.38 7.41 -9.47
N ASP A 84 -9.74 7.86 -8.39
CA ASP A 84 -10.22 7.65 -7.02
C ASP A 84 -11.57 8.34 -6.80
N HIS A 85 -11.65 9.63 -7.11
CA HIS A 85 -12.84 10.45 -6.84
C HIS A 85 -14.07 9.99 -7.65
N TYR A 86 -13.91 9.84 -8.98
CA TYR A 86 -15.05 9.58 -9.87
C TYR A 86 -15.37 8.10 -10.02
N LEU A 87 -14.36 7.24 -10.17
CA LEU A 87 -14.58 5.83 -10.40
C LEU A 87 -14.54 5.03 -9.10
N GLY A 88 -13.47 5.16 -8.32
CA GLY A 88 -13.26 4.42 -7.09
C GLY A 88 -14.32 4.72 -6.05
N GLY A 89 -14.56 6.00 -5.77
CA GLY A 89 -15.58 6.44 -4.82
C GLY A 89 -16.99 6.03 -5.21
N TRP A 90 -17.32 6.00 -6.50
CA TRP A 90 -18.62 5.48 -6.97
C TRP A 90 -18.74 3.97 -6.78
N ILE A 91 -17.73 3.19 -7.21
CA ILE A 91 -17.68 1.72 -7.05
C ILE A 91 -17.81 1.36 -5.56
N ARG A 92 -17.02 2.00 -4.70
CA ARG A 92 -17.07 1.78 -3.25
C ARG A 92 -18.47 1.99 -2.69
N ARG A 93 -19.08 3.13 -2.98
CA ARG A 93 -20.43 3.45 -2.48
C ARG A 93 -21.47 2.46 -2.98
N ALA A 94 -21.45 2.11 -4.27
CA ALA A 94 -22.40 1.17 -4.85
C ALA A 94 -22.30 -0.22 -4.22
N ILE A 95 -21.09 -0.76 -4.09
CA ILE A 95 -20.85 -2.08 -3.50
C ILE A 95 -21.19 -2.10 -2.00
N ASN A 96 -20.72 -1.10 -1.24
CA ASN A 96 -20.97 -1.05 0.21
C ASN A 96 -22.48 -0.80 0.51
N ALA A 97 -23.20 -0.10 -0.35
CA ALA A 97 -24.65 0.03 -0.23
C ALA A 97 -25.39 -1.29 -0.50
N ALA A 98 -24.91 -2.07 -1.47
CA ALA A 98 -25.46 -3.39 -1.78
C ALA A 98 -25.10 -4.46 -0.74
N LEU A 99 -23.93 -4.34 -0.11
CA LEU A 99 -23.35 -5.31 0.83
C LEU A 99 -22.91 -4.63 2.14
N PRO A 100 -23.81 -3.96 2.89
CA PRO A 100 -23.46 -3.17 4.07
C PRO A 100 -22.85 -4.01 5.20
N ALA A 101 -23.21 -5.28 5.31
CA ALA A 101 -22.68 -6.20 6.31
C ALA A 101 -21.17 -6.47 6.17
N THR A 102 -20.56 -6.09 5.04
CA THR A 102 -19.11 -6.22 4.83
C THR A 102 -18.31 -5.07 5.45
N VAL A 103 -18.96 -3.96 5.83
CA VAL A 103 -18.30 -2.79 6.45
C VAL A 103 -18.21 -3.03 7.95
N LEU A 104 -17.01 -3.32 8.43
CA LEU A 104 -16.75 -3.61 9.85
C LEU A 104 -16.33 -2.38 10.65
N GLY A 105 -15.84 -1.34 9.96
CA GLY A 105 -15.44 -0.10 10.60
C GLY A 105 -15.23 1.03 9.60
N THR A 106 -15.13 2.23 10.14
CA THR A 106 -14.83 3.45 9.37
C THR A 106 -13.68 4.21 10.02
N TYR A 107 -13.05 5.08 9.25
CA TYR A 107 -12.05 5.98 9.80
C TYR A 107 -12.69 6.93 10.80
N PRO A 108 -12.09 7.15 11.99
CA PRO A 108 -12.69 8.00 13.02
C PRO A 108 -12.74 9.46 12.57
N GLN A 109 -13.75 10.18 13.06
CA GLN A 109 -13.84 11.63 12.87
C GLN A 109 -12.85 12.31 13.82
N LEU A 110 -11.78 12.88 13.26
CA LEU A 110 -10.75 13.57 14.02
C LEU A 110 -11.04 15.06 14.11
N SER A 111 -10.63 15.69 15.20
CA SER A 111 -10.75 17.12 15.43
C SER A 111 -9.53 17.68 16.18
N GLY A 112 -9.38 18.99 16.14
CA GLY A 112 -8.32 19.68 16.87
C GLY A 112 -6.91 19.25 16.45
N TRP A 113 -6.03 19.10 17.45
CA TRP A 113 -4.63 18.75 17.22
C TRP A 113 -4.44 17.34 16.62
N LEU A 114 -5.32 16.38 16.95
CA LEU A 114 -5.27 15.02 16.38
C LEU A 114 -5.47 15.06 14.87
N TYR A 115 -6.40 15.85 14.36
CA TYR A 115 -6.60 16.05 12.94
C TYR A 115 -5.33 16.60 12.27
N PHE A 116 -4.71 17.62 12.88
CA PHE A 116 -3.46 18.19 12.35
C PHE A 116 -2.32 17.17 12.30
N VAL A 117 -2.12 16.41 13.38
CA VAL A 117 -1.09 15.35 13.44
C VAL A 117 -1.35 14.30 12.37
N ASP A 118 -2.59 13.86 12.20
CA ASP A 118 -2.94 12.84 11.24
C ASP A 118 -2.77 13.30 9.79
N VAL A 119 -3.16 14.53 9.47
CA VAL A 119 -2.98 15.10 8.13
C VAL A 119 -1.50 15.26 7.78
N VAL A 120 -0.64 15.64 8.72
CA VAL A 120 0.78 15.89 8.46
C VAL A 120 1.61 14.62 8.53
N PHE A 121 1.48 13.86 9.61
CA PHE A 121 2.32 12.69 9.88
C PHE A 121 1.62 11.38 9.51
N GLY A 122 0.32 11.27 9.80
CA GLY A 122 -0.46 10.07 9.56
C GLY A 122 -0.53 9.72 8.07
N ILE A 123 -0.93 10.67 7.23
CA ILE A 123 -1.00 10.46 5.77
C ILE A 123 0.38 10.08 5.21
N ALA A 124 1.44 10.76 5.65
CA ALA A 124 2.80 10.43 5.23
C ALA A 124 3.22 9.03 5.67
N LEU A 125 2.93 8.64 6.91
CA LEU A 125 3.22 7.30 7.44
C LEU A 125 2.42 6.22 6.71
N VAL A 126 1.13 6.46 6.45
CA VAL A 126 0.27 5.57 5.67
C VAL A 126 0.87 5.36 4.28
N ALA A 127 1.08 6.43 3.52
CA ALA A 127 1.61 6.37 2.16
C ALA A 127 2.98 5.66 2.12
N TYR A 128 3.88 6.01 3.03
CA TYR A 128 5.23 5.44 3.09
C TYR A 128 5.22 3.95 3.44
N SER A 129 4.46 3.55 4.46
CA SER A 129 4.38 2.15 4.88
C SER A 129 3.76 1.27 3.79
N GLU A 130 2.69 1.72 3.15
CA GLU A 130 2.01 0.99 2.08
C GLU A 130 2.87 0.88 0.82
N GLU A 131 3.59 1.94 0.45
CA GLU A 131 4.55 1.90 -0.65
C GLU A 131 5.65 0.86 -0.39
N ILE A 132 6.24 0.83 0.81
CA ILE A 132 7.28 -0.13 1.15
C ILE A 132 6.73 -1.56 1.12
N VAL A 133 5.60 -1.78 1.78
CA VAL A 133 5.02 -3.12 1.93
C VAL A 133 4.53 -3.67 0.58
N PHE A 134 3.64 -2.95 -0.09
CA PHE A 134 2.90 -3.51 -1.23
C PHE A 134 3.59 -3.27 -2.58
N ARG A 135 4.35 -2.17 -2.75
CA ARG A 135 5.01 -1.87 -4.03
C ARG A 135 6.45 -2.32 -4.07
N ARG A 136 7.16 -2.31 -2.95
CA ARG A 136 8.58 -2.74 -2.93
C ARG A 136 8.73 -4.18 -2.49
N CYS A 137 8.31 -4.51 -1.26
CA CYS A 137 8.53 -5.84 -0.70
C CYS A 137 7.67 -6.91 -1.37
N ALA A 138 6.34 -6.71 -1.46
CA ALA A 138 5.45 -7.67 -2.11
C ALA A 138 5.85 -7.88 -3.57
N ARG A 139 6.12 -6.80 -4.33
CA ARG A 139 6.60 -6.91 -5.70
C ARG A 139 7.89 -7.72 -5.81
N HIS A 140 8.88 -7.47 -4.96
CA HIS A 140 10.15 -8.19 -4.98
C HIS A 140 9.95 -9.69 -4.77
N ILE A 141 9.10 -10.07 -3.83
CA ILE A 141 8.82 -11.46 -3.48
C ILE A 141 8.01 -12.15 -4.58
N PHE A 142 6.90 -11.54 -5.01
CA PHE A 142 6.01 -12.15 -6.00
C PHE A 142 6.60 -12.16 -7.41
N LYS A 143 7.56 -11.28 -7.72
CA LYS A 143 8.28 -11.31 -9.00
C LYS A 143 8.92 -12.66 -9.30
N ILE A 144 9.36 -13.40 -8.29
CA ILE A 144 9.97 -14.72 -8.45
C ILE A 144 8.98 -15.73 -9.04
N TYR A 145 7.69 -15.58 -8.73
CA TYR A 145 6.63 -16.49 -9.16
C TYR A 145 5.89 -16.01 -10.41
N PHE A 146 5.72 -14.70 -10.58
CA PHE A 146 4.88 -14.09 -11.63
C PHE A 146 5.67 -13.30 -12.68
N GLY A 147 7.01 -13.22 -12.55
CA GLY A 147 7.83 -12.36 -13.39
C GLY A 147 7.52 -10.86 -13.20
N ASP A 148 7.87 -10.02 -14.19
CA ASP A 148 7.59 -8.57 -14.21
C ASP A 148 6.33 -8.22 -15.05
N GLY A 149 5.47 -9.18 -15.33
CA GLY A 149 4.29 -9.01 -16.18
C GLY A 149 3.02 -8.59 -15.41
N TYR A 150 1.89 -8.67 -16.12
CA TYR A 150 0.57 -8.32 -15.58
C TYR A 150 0.16 -9.18 -14.35
N GLY A 151 0.61 -10.45 -14.28
CA GLY A 151 0.36 -11.30 -13.13
C GLY A 151 0.90 -10.71 -11.82
N LEU A 152 2.08 -10.10 -11.87
CA LEU A 152 2.66 -9.41 -10.72
C LEU A 152 1.83 -8.18 -10.32
N VAL A 153 1.37 -7.39 -11.29
CA VAL A 153 0.49 -6.24 -11.04
C VAL A 153 -0.79 -6.69 -10.37
N ILE A 154 -1.43 -7.73 -10.89
CA ILE A 154 -2.70 -8.24 -10.36
C ILE A 154 -2.54 -8.74 -8.92
N ILE A 155 -1.55 -9.62 -8.66
CA ILE A 155 -1.41 -10.21 -7.32
C ILE A 155 -1.05 -9.18 -6.25
N THR A 156 -0.18 -8.23 -6.54
CA THR A 156 0.19 -7.18 -5.59
C THR A 156 -0.96 -6.19 -5.35
N SER A 157 -1.77 -5.92 -6.36
CA SER A 157 -2.95 -5.06 -6.25
C SER A 157 -4.09 -5.74 -5.49
N LEU A 158 -4.32 -7.04 -5.69
CA LEU A 158 -5.27 -7.82 -4.91
C LEU A 158 -4.85 -7.90 -3.44
N LEU A 159 -3.57 -8.08 -3.15
CA LEU A 159 -3.05 -8.07 -1.79
C LEU A 159 -3.26 -6.70 -1.12
N PHE A 160 -3.01 -5.62 -1.86
CA PHE A 160 -3.27 -4.26 -1.39
C PHE A 160 -4.76 -4.02 -1.14
N GLY A 161 -5.63 -4.45 -2.06
CA GLY A 161 -7.09 -4.40 -1.85
C GLY A 161 -7.52 -5.21 -0.63
N ALA A 162 -7.05 -6.45 -0.51
CA ALA A 162 -7.37 -7.33 0.61
C ALA A 162 -6.96 -6.73 1.97
N TYR A 163 -5.90 -5.93 2.03
CA TYR A 163 -5.51 -5.21 3.25
C TYR A 163 -6.57 -4.23 3.74
N HIS A 164 -7.47 -3.74 2.86
CA HIS A 164 -8.56 -2.81 3.19
C HIS A 164 -9.86 -3.51 3.58
N TRP A 165 -9.80 -4.80 3.95
CA TRP A 165 -10.95 -5.68 4.25
C TRP A 165 -11.94 -5.10 5.28
N TRP A 166 -11.46 -4.35 6.27
CA TRP A 166 -12.25 -3.84 7.39
C TRP A 166 -13.20 -2.70 7.00
N THR A 167 -12.95 -2.01 5.89
CA THR A 167 -13.76 -0.88 5.41
C THR A 167 -14.83 -1.29 4.39
N GLY A 168 -14.98 -2.60 4.16
CA GLY A 168 -16.00 -3.18 3.29
C GLY A 168 -15.49 -3.62 1.92
N LEU A 169 -16.29 -4.46 1.27
CA LEU A 169 -15.94 -5.05 -0.02
C LEU A 169 -15.71 -3.97 -1.11
N GLY A 170 -16.48 -2.87 -1.05
CA GLY A 170 -16.30 -1.75 -1.97
C GLY A 170 -14.91 -1.13 -1.87
N ASN A 171 -14.36 -1.01 -0.65
CA ASN A 171 -13.02 -0.50 -0.43
C ASN A 171 -11.93 -1.49 -0.88
N ILE A 172 -12.18 -2.80 -0.74
CA ILE A 172 -11.28 -3.83 -1.28
C ILE A 172 -11.11 -3.66 -2.79
N VAL A 173 -12.24 -3.51 -3.50
CA VAL A 173 -12.25 -3.35 -4.97
C VAL A 173 -11.60 -2.03 -5.37
N GLU A 174 -11.96 -0.92 -4.73
CA GLU A 174 -11.37 0.40 -4.97
C GLU A 174 -9.86 0.39 -4.73
N ALA A 175 -9.40 -0.11 -3.58
CA ALA A 175 -7.98 -0.17 -3.26
C ALA A 175 -7.21 -1.10 -4.22
N ALA A 176 -7.80 -2.24 -4.62
CA ALA A 176 -7.19 -3.10 -5.64
C ALA A 176 -7.03 -2.38 -6.99
N MET A 177 -8.06 -1.64 -7.42
CA MET A 177 -8.00 -0.82 -8.64
C MET A 177 -6.91 0.25 -8.55
N MET A 178 -6.85 0.99 -7.43
CA MET A 178 -5.80 1.98 -7.19
C MET A 178 -4.42 1.32 -7.11
N GLY A 179 -4.34 0.11 -6.56
CA GLY A 179 -3.15 -0.73 -6.57
C GLY A 179 -2.63 -1.00 -7.97
N VAL A 180 -3.52 -1.35 -8.92
CA VAL A 180 -3.16 -1.54 -10.34
C VAL A 180 -2.57 -0.26 -10.93
N LEU A 181 -3.25 0.88 -10.78
CA LEU A 181 -2.79 2.15 -11.32
C LEU A 181 -1.42 2.57 -10.77
N LEU A 182 -1.22 2.41 -9.46
CA LEU A 182 0.06 2.71 -8.80
C LEU A 182 1.18 1.75 -9.24
N MET A 183 0.88 0.47 -9.48
CA MET A 183 1.86 -0.48 -10.01
C MET A 183 2.23 -0.16 -11.47
N LEU A 184 1.28 0.25 -12.29
CA LEU A 184 1.55 0.71 -13.66
C LEU A 184 2.40 1.98 -13.66
N PHE A 185 2.10 2.94 -12.79
CA PHE A 185 2.95 4.12 -12.58
C PHE A 185 4.38 3.74 -12.21
N LEU A 186 4.55 2.81 -11.26
CA LEU A 186 5.86 2.33 -10.84
C LEU A 186 6.61 1.63 -11.98
N GLN A 187 5.94 0.81 -12.79
CA GLN A 187 6.54 0.18 -13.97
C GLN A 187 6.98 1.24 -14.98
N ARG A 188 6.12 2.21 -15.29
CA ARG A 188 6.42 3.31 -16.21
C ARG A 188 7.63 4.13 -15.74
N SER A 189 7.68 4.48 -14.47
CA SER A 189 8.78 5.26 -13.87
C SER A 189 10.14 4.55 -13.91
N ARG A 190 10.15 3.23 -14.06
CA ARG A 190 11.37 2.40 -14.17
C ARG A 190 11.79 2.12 -15.62
N GLN A 191 10.86 2.10 -16.57
CA GLN A 191 11.16 1.83 -17.99
C GLN A 191 12.00 2.93 -18.64
N GLY A 192 11.92 4.16 -18.19
CA GLY A 192 12.81 5.24 -18.60
C GLY A 192 14.30 4.91 -18.42
N ARG A 193 14.62 4.01 -17.49
CA ARG A 193 15.98 3.53 -17.23
C ARG A 193 16.52 2.58 -18.32
N LEU A 194 15.65 1.76 -18.91
CA LEU A 194 16.07 0.78 -19.92
C LEU A 194 16.29 1.45 -21.28
N ALA A 195 15.48 2.45 -21.62
CA ALA A 195 15.64 3.21 -22.85
C ALA A 195 16.94 4.04 -22.85
N SER A 196 17.27 4.71 -21.74
CA SER A 196 18.50 5.50 -21.65
C SER A 196 19.78 4.66 -21.62
N ALA A 197 19.73 3.42 -21.12
CA ALA A 197 20.87 2.50 -21.09
C ALA A 197 21.16 1.82 -22.44
N GLN A 198 20.22 1.85 -23.39
CA GLN A 198 20.44 1.31 -24.74
C GLN A 198 21.08 2.34 -25.70
N TYR A 199 21.13 3.61 -25.32
CA TYR A 199 21.70 4.70 -26.10
C TYR A 199 23.00 5.29 -25.51
N ALA A 200 23.53 4.71 -24.44
CA ALA A 200 24.80 5.04 -23.81
C ALA A 200 25.84 3.94 -24.04
#